data_776ee8fb7f14f5e69b1e0ea0a52b3e05
#
_entry.id   776ee8fb7f14f5e69b1e0ea0a52b3e05
#
_cell.length_a   1.000
_cell.length_b   1.000
_cell.length_c   1.000
_cell.angle_alpha   90.00
_cell.angle_beta   90.00
_cell.angle_gamma   90.00
#
_symmetry.space_group_name_H-M   'P 1'
#
loop_
_entity.id
_entity.type
_entity.pdbx_description
1 polymer ?
#
loop_
_entity_poly.entity_id
_entity_poly.type
_entity_poly.pdbx_seq_one_letter_code
_entity_poly.pdbx_strand_id
1 'polypeptide(L)'
;MPDRAAAPPRAWQRMLSGRRLDLLDPSPMDVEIADIAHGLARVARWNGQTVGDHAFSVAQHSLLVERIFAQRRPEASPDERLAALLHDAPEYVIGDMISPFKAVVGGGYK
;
A
#
# COMPACT_ATOMS: atom_id res chain seq x y z
N MET A 1 -12.64 -23.11 -29.62
CA MET A 1 -13.21 -23.20 -28.55
C MET A 1 -13.95 -22.05 -28.14
N PRO A 2 -14.89 -22.25 -27.65
CA PRO A 2 -15.54 -21.15 -27.32
C PRO A 2 -14.78 -20.47 -26.32
N ASP A 3 -14.98 -19.45 -26.55
CA ASP A 3 -14.45 -18.58 -25.97
C ASP A 3 -14.92 -18.39 -24.63
N ARG A 4 -14.09 -18.50 -23.76
CA ARG A 4 -14.37 -18.25 -22.41
C ARG A 4 -14.25 -16.82 -22.12
N ALA A 5 -14.18 -16.04 -23.12
CA ALA A 5 -14.01 -14.65 -22.92
C ALA A 5 -15.17 -14.01 -22.24
N ALA A 6 -16.26 -14.71 -22.16
CA ALA A 6 -17.40 -14.17 -21.44
C ALA A 6 -17.14 -14.05 -19.94
N ALA A 7 -16.20 -14.82 -19.41
CA ALA A 7 -15.90 -14.73 -17.99
C ALA A 7 -14.86 -13.66 -17.77
N PRO A 8 -15.16 -12.61 -16.99
CA PRO A 8 -14.17 -11.57 -16.74
C PRO A 8 -13.02 -12.12 -15.93
N PRO A 9 -11.84 -11.54 -16.05
CA PRO A 9 -10.73 -11.94 -15.22
C PRO A 9 -11.03 -11.62 -13.77
N ARG A 10 -10.40 -12.37 -12.89
CA ARG A 10 -10.52 -12.11 -11.48
C ARG A 10 -9.87 -10.78 -11.17
N ALA A 11 -10.62 -9.89 -10.51
CA ALA A 11 -10.15 -8.57 -10.13
C ALA A 11 -10.37 -8.31 -8.64
N TRP A 12 -10.17 -9.35 -7.80
CA TRP A 12 -10.31 -9.20 -6.36
C TRP A 12 -9.21 -10.00 -5.67
N GLN A 13 -8.92 -9.61 -4.43
CA GLN A 13 -7.92 -10.28 -3.62
C GLN A 13 -8.49 -10.59 -2.25
N ARG A 14 -8.20 -11.81 -1.76
CA ARG A 14 -8.55 -12.19 -0.40
C ARG A 14 -7.49 -11.64 0.55
N MET A 15 -7.93 -10.92 1.56
CA MET A 15 -7.06 -10.40 2.58
C MET A 15 -6.89 -11.40 3.71
N LEU A 16 -5.89 -11.22 4.56
CA LEU A 16 -5.65 -12.10 5.67
C LEU A 16 -6.84 -12.13 6.64
N SER A 17 -7.54 -11.01 6.78
CA SER A 17 -8.71 -10.91 7.64
C SER A 17 -9.89 -11.75 7.14
N GLY A 18 -9.83 -12.21 5.89
CA GLY A 18 -10.94 -12.88 5.24
C GLY A 18 -11.75 -11.97 4.33
N ARG A 19 -11.49 -10.65 4.38
CA ARG A 19 -12.18 -9.73 3.48
C ARG A 19 -11.79 -9.99 2.04
N ARG A 20 -12.73 -9.75 1.14
CA ARG A 20 -12.49 -9.85 -0.29
C ARG A 20 -12.50 -8.43 -0.87
N LEU A 21 -11.34 -7.95 -1.25
CA LEU A 21 -11.21 -6.60 -1.81
C LEU A 21 -11.37 -6.67 -3.32
N ASP A 22 -12.42 -6.02 -3.83
CA ASP A 22 -12.67 -5.90 -5.26
C ASP A 22 -11.86 -4.70 -5.75
N LEU A 23 -10.92 -4.94 -6.65
CA LEU A 23 -10.02 -3.90 -7.11
C LEU A 23 -10.66 -2.95 -8.11
N LEU A 24 -11.74 -3.39 -8.76
CA LEU A 24 -12.45 -2.56 -9.72
C LEU A 24 -13.52 -1.70 -9.06
N ASP A 25 -14.06 -2.18 -7.95
CA ASP A 25 -15.12 -1.45 -7.25
C ASP A 25 -14.97 -1.71 -5.75
N PRO A 26 -13.92 -1.18 -5.15
CA PRO A 26 -13.65 -1.46 -3.74
C PRO A 26 -14.69 -0.84 -2.82
N SER A 27 -15.09 -1.60 -1.82
CA SER A 27 -15.99 -1.11 -0.79
C SER A 27 -15.16 -0.71 0.44
N PRO A 28 -15.42 0.44 1.04
CA PRO A 28 -14.75 0.79 2.29
C PRO A 28 -14.94 -0.26 3.39
N MET A 29 -16.02 -1.03 3.32
CA MET A 29 -16.28 -2.11 4.29
C MET A 29 -15.28 -3.24 4.20
N ASP A 30 -14.56 -3.36 3.08
CA ASP A 30 -13.59 -4.42 2.86
C ASP A 30 -12.15 -3.94 3.09
N VAL A 31 -11.97 -2.73 3.58
CA VAL A 31 -10.67 -2.16 3.90
C VAL A 31 -10.51 -2.18 5.42
N GLU A 32 -9.55 -2.99 5.89
CA GLU A 32 -9.28 -3.16 7.31
C GLU A 32 -7.89 -2.66 7.63
N ILE A 33 -7.77 -1.89 8.70
CA ILE A 33 -6.46 -1.36 9.10
C ILE A 33 -5.47 -2.50 9.40
N ALA A 34 -5.95 -3.61 9.93
CA ALA A 34 -5.10 -4.75 10.22
C ALA A 34 -4.50 -5.34 8.95
N ASP A 35 -5.28 -5.40 7.87
CA ASP A 35 -4.78 -5.89 6.57
C ASP A 35 -3.76 -4.92 5.99
N ILE A 36 -4.01 -3.61 6.12
CA ILE A 36 -3.06 -2.60 5.66
C ILE A 36 -1.74 -2.76 6.40
N ALA A 37 -1.79 -2.81 7.73
CA ALA A 37 -0.58 -2.92 8.54
C ALA A 37 0.18 -4.21 8.24
N HIS A 38 -0.53 -5.33 8.12
CA HIS A 38 0.07 -6.62 7.81
C HIS A 38 0.76 -6.58 6.44
N GLY A 39 0.07 -6.03 5.44
CA GLY A 39 0.61 -5.95 4.09
C GLY A 39 1.82 -5.02 4.02
N LEU A 40 1.72 -3.83 4.61
CA LEU A 40 2.83 -2.88 4.56
C LEU A 40 4.07 -3.38 5.32
N ALA A 41 3.87 -4.19 6.35
CA ALA A 41 5.00 -4.76 7.09
C ALA A 41 5.80 -5.76 6.26
N ARG A 42 5.21 -6.26 5.18
CA ARG A 42 5.83 -7.26 4.31
C ARG A 42 6.23 -6.72 2.95
N VAL A 43 6.08 -5.41 2.73
CA VAL A 43 6.54 -4.77 1.50
C VAL A 43 7.87 -4.09 1.79
N ALA A 44 8.93 -4.49 1.08
CA ALA A 44 10.26 -3.92 1.24
C ALA A 44 10.39 -2.65 0.42
N ARG A 45 10.98 -1.62 1.02
CA ARG A 45 11.34 -0.41 0.28
C ARG A 45 12.53 -0.71 -0.64
N TRP A 46 12.61 0.02 -1.74
CA TRP A 46 13.70 -0.07 -2.72
C TRP A 46 13.94 -1.51 -3.20
N ASN A 47 12.87 -2.28 -3.30
CA ASN A 47 12.92 -3.68 -3.73
C ASN A 47 13.89 -4.52 -2.89
N GLY A 48 14.04 -4.16 -1.61
CA GLY A 48 14.92 -4.91 -0.71
C GLY A 48 16.40 -4.60 -0.87
N GLN A 49 16.75 -3.62 -1.70
CA GLN A 49 18.16 -3.29 -1.92
C GLN A 49 18.69 -2.42 -0.80
N THR A 50 18.77 -3.00 0.39
CA THR A 50 19.25 -2.35 1.60
C THR A 50 20.23 -3.26 2.31
N VAL A 51 21.10 -2.67 3.11
CA VAL A 51 22.08 -3.45 3.86
C VAL A 51 21.47 -3.99 5.14
N GLY A 52 22.07 -5.05 5.69
CA GLY A 52 21.60 -5.65 6.93
C GLY A 52 20.77 -6.89 6.70
N ASP A 53 20.38 -7.54 7.78
CA ASP A 53 19.68 -8.82 7.72
C ASP A 53 18.20 -8.71 7.43
N HIS A 54 17.62 -7.52 7.59
CA HIS A 54 16.19 -7.33 7.46
C HIS A 54 15.90 -6.19 6.48
N ALA A 55 14.88 -6.40 5.66
CA ALA A 55 14.43 -5.35 4.75
C ALA A 55 13.79 -4.21 5.54
N PHE A 56 13.91 -3.00 5.00
CA PHE A 56 13.20 -1.84 5.53
C PHE A 56 11.81 -1.84 4.93
N SER A 57 10.79 -2.09 5.76
CA SER A 57 9.42 -2.24 5.26
C SER A 57 8.72 -0.90 5.05
N VAL A 58 7.68 -0.92 4.22
CA VAL A 58 6.84 0.27 4.03
C VAL A 58 6.16 0.65 5.33
N ALA A 59 5.82 -0.33 6.19
CA ALA A 59 5.25 -0.02 7.50
C ALA A 59 6.22 0.78 8.36
N GLN A 60 7.49 0.39 8.41
CA GLN A 60 8.52 1.14 9.15
C GLN A 60 8.67 2.55 8.58
N HIS A 61 8.70 2.65 7.26
CA HIS A 61 8.77 3.93 6.57
C HIS A 61 7.58 4.83 6.96
N SER A 62 6.38 4.27 6.95
CA SER A 62 5.18 5.04 7.27
C SER A 62 5.19 5.56 8.71
N LEU A 63 5.64 4.74 9.66
CA LEU A 63 5.78 5.18 11.03
C LEU A 63 6.81 6.29 11.17
N LEU A 64 7.93 6.18 10.46
CA LEU A 64 8.98 7.19 10.48
C LEU A 64 8.47 8.51 9.87
N VAL A 65 7.76 8.43 8.75
CA VAL A 65 7.21 9.62 8.10
C VAL A 65 6.24 10.34 9.04
N GLU A 66 5.36 9.61 9.71
CA GLU A 66 4.43 10.22 10.65
C GLU A 66 5.17 10.91 11.80
N ARG A 67 6.21 10.26 12.33
CA ARG A 67 6.98 10.81 13.42
C ARG A 67 7.69 12.11 13.01
N ILE A 68 8.32 12.12 11.84
CA ILE A 68 9.00 13.30 11.33
C ILE A 68 7.99 14.42 11.08
N PHE A 69 6.85 14.09 10.50
CA PHE A 69 5.80 15.06 10.24
C PHE A 69 5.33 15.72 11.53
N ALA A 70 5.10 14.92 12.58
CA ALA A 70 4.64 15.43 13.86
C ALA A 70 5.70 16.33 14.51
N GLN A 71 6.98 16.01 14.35
CA GLN A 71 8.06 16.84 14.89
C GLN A 71 8.15 18.19 14.18
N ARG A 72 7.94 18.20 12.87
CA ARG A 72 8.01 19.42 12.06
C ARG A 72 6.76 20.26 12.14
N ARG A 73 5.65 19.64 12.50
CA ARG A 73 4.36 20.29 12.61
C ARG A 73 3.72 19.93 13.94
N PRO A 74 4.24 20.48 15.07
CA PRO A 74 3.70 20.11 16.38
C PRO A 74 2.21 20.46 16.55
N GLU A 75 1.72 21.41 15.75
CA GLU A 75 0.34 21.84 15.80
C GLU A 75 -0.58 20.98 14.92
N ALA A 76 -0.03 19.98 14.24
CA ALA A 76 -0.84 19.15 13.34
C ALA A 76 -1.92 18.42 14.13
N SER A 77 -3.10 18.33 13.50
CA SER A 77 -4.23 17.62 14.10
C SER A 77 -4.00 16.11 14.00
N PRO A 78 -4.72 15.33 14.81
CA PRO A 78 -4.68 13.87 14.65
C PRO A 78 -5.04 13.40 13.25
N ASP A 79 -5.96 14.06 12.57
CA ASP A 79 -6.33 13.71 11.20
C ASP A 79 -5.18 13.94 10.22
N GLU A 80 -4.45 15.04 10.39
CA GLU A 80 -3.29 15.31 9.56
C GLU A 80 -2.18 14.30 9.80
N ARG A 81 -1.96 13.90 11.05
CA ARG A 81 -0.98 12.89 11.38
C ARG A 81 -1.37 11.52 10.83
N LEU A 82 -2.66 11.21 10.87
CA LEU A 82 -3.16 9.96 10.29
C LEU A 82 -2.96 9.95 8.78
N ALA A 83 -3.19 11.08 8.11
CA ALA A 83 -2.95 11.18 6.67
C ALA A 83 -1.48 10.91 6.34
N ALA A 84 -0.56 11.45 7.14
CA ALA A 84 0.87 11.20 6.94
C ALA A 84 1.21 9.73 7.14
N LEU A 85 0.63 9.10 8.16
CA LEU A 85 0.85 7.68 8.45
C LEU A 85 0.36 6.79 7.31
N LEU A 86 -0.76 7.14 6.69
CA LEU A 86 -1.43 6.31 5.69
C LEU A 86 -1.12 6.71 4.26
N HIS A 87 -0.13 7.60 4.05
CA HIS A 87 0.11 8.12 2.69
C HIS A 87 0.46 7.03 1.68
N ASP A 88 1.12 5.96 2.12
CA ASP A 88 1.46 4.83 1.26
C ASP A 88 0.56 3.62 1.48
N ALA A 89 -0.58 3.81 2.16
CA ALA A 89 -1.47 2.69 2.46
C ALA A 89 -1.86 1.86 1.23
N PRO A 90 -2.11 2.47 0.06
CA PRO A 90 -2.47 1.66 -1.11
C PRO A 90 -1.43 0.61 -1.49
N GLU A 91 -0.19 0.76 -1.04
CA GLU A 91 0.86 -0.21 -1.35
C GLU A 91 0.63 -1.57 -0.71
N TYR A 92 -0.31 -1.69 0.22
CA TYR A 92 -0.62 -3.03 0.75
C TYR A 92 -1.24 -3.93 -0.33
N VAL A 93 -1.72 -3.34 -1.41
CA VAL A 93 -2.25 -4.06 -2.57
C VAL A 93 -1.28 -4.01 -3.74
N ILE A 94 -0.72 -2.83 -4.01
CA ILE A 94 0.08 -2.58 -5.21
C ILE A 94 1.53 -3.00 -5.01
N GLY A 95 2.05 -2.91 -3.79
CA GLY A 95 3.47 -3.06 -3.51
C GLY A 95 4.20 -1.73 -3.69
N ASP A 96 5.49 -1.71 -3.33
CA ASP A 96 6.30 -0.51 -3.47
C ASP A 96 6.80 -0.42 -4.91
N MET A 97 6.45 0.67 -5.58
CA MET A 97 6.90 0.92 -6.94
C MET A 97 7.91 2.06 -6.93
N ILE A 98 9.16 1.76 -7.24
CA ILE A 98 10.22 2.76 -7.24
C ILE A 98 9.98 3.80 -8.34
N SER A 99 10.50 5.02 -8.13
CA SER A 99 10.27 6.13 -9.04
C SER A 99 10.70 5.84 -10.48
N PRO A 100 11.88 5.21 -10.73
CA PRO A 100 12.24 4.88 -12.10
C PRO A 100 11.23 3.96 -12.79
N PHE A 101 10.65 3.01 -12.05
CA PHE A 101 9.66 2.12 -12.64
C PHE A 101 8.35 2.86 -12.91
N LYS A 102 7.97 3.79 -12.02
CA LYS A 102 6.79 4.62 -12.26
C LYS A 102 6.93 5.42 -13.55
N ALA A 103 8.13 5.93 -13.81
CA ALA A 103 8.39 6.68 -15.04
C ALA A 103 8.23 5.81 -16.27
N VAL A 104 8.64 4.54 -16.19
CA VAL A 104 8.51 3.61 -17.31
C VAL A 104 7.04 3.25 -17.55
N VAL A 105 6.29 3.02 -16.47
CA VAL A 105 4.87 2.71 -16.58
C VAL A 105 4.08 3.91 -17.11
N GLY A 106 4.58 5.11 -16.84
CA GLY A 106 3.95 6.32 -17.35
C GLY A 106 2.71 6.69 -16.57
N GLY A 107 1.71 7.23 -17.28
CA GLY A 107 0.51 7.72 -16.64
C GLY A 107 -0.41 6.64 -16.09
N GLY A 108 -0.10 5.39 -16.31
CA GLY A 108 -0.96 4.31 -15.82
C GLY A 108 -0.91 4.14 -14.32
N TYR A 109 0.08 4.73 -13.66
CA TYR A 109 0.23 4.67 -12.22
C TYR A 109 0.22 6.09 -11.66
N LYS A 110 -0.72 6.37 -10.78
CA LYS A 110 -0.83 7.68 -10.17
C LYS A 110 -0.97 7.57 -8.67
#